data_fa3ea2f3c9d4296923c71eabf7610be8
#
_entry.id   fa3ea2f3c9d4296923c71eabf7610be8
#
_cell.length_a   1.000
_cell.length_b   1.000
_cell.length_c   1.000
_cell.angle_alpha   90.00
_cell.angle_beta   90.00
_cell.angle_gamma   90.00
#
_symmetry.space_group_name_H-M   'P 1'
#
loop_
_entity.id
_entity.type
_entity.pdbx_description
1 polymer ?
#
loop_
_entity_poly.entity_id
_entity_poly.type
_entity_poly.pdbx_seq_one_letter_code
_entity_poly.pdbx_strand_id
1 'polypeptide(L)'
;MATTLTVVLIALAVEARVGWPDALFRRIGHPVTWMGALIAGLDRRLNRDGDRPASRRAAGVGALAVLLAVTVAAAFAVERGLGLLGPVLGAVLTGIAASSLFAQKSLHDHVAAVRDALAAEGLEGGRRAVSMIVGRNPATLDA
;
A
#
# COMPACT_ATOMS: atom_id res chain seq x y z
N MET A 1 -18.11 -14.80 -9.35
CA MET A 1 -17.33 -15.39 -8.24
C MET A 1 -16.05 -16.08 -8.73
N ALA A 2 -16.09 -17.01 -9.72
CA ALA A 2 -14.86 -17.66 -10.22
C ALA A 2 -13.80 -16.66 -10.74
N THR A 3 -14.19 -15.65 -11.50
CA THR A 3 -13.27 -14.62 -12.03
C THR A 3 -12.58 -13.84 -10.91
N THR A 4 -13.31 -13.42 -9.87
CA THR A 4 -12.76 -12.68 -8.73
C THR A 4 -11.73 -13.51 -7.97
N LEU A 5 -12.05 -14.78 -7.71
CA LEU A 5 -11.10 -15.71 -7.05
C LEU A 5 -9.84 -15.92 -7.88
N THR A 6 -9.97 -16.07 -9.20
CA THR A 6 -8.82 -16.19 -10.11
C THR A 6 -7.93 -14.96 -10.06
N VAL A 7 -8.52 -13.75 -10.12
CA VAL A 7 -7.78 -12.48 -10.01
C VAL A 7 -7.02 -12.39 -8.69
N VAL A 8 -7.66 -12.74 -7.58
CA VAL A 8 -7.00 -12.73 -6.25
C VAL A 8 -5.87 -13.74 -6.18
N LEU A 9 -6.05 -14.95 -6.67
CA LEU A 9 -5.01 -15.98 -6.67
C LEU A 9 -3.80 -15.57 -7.52
N ILE A 10 -4.04 -14.98 -8.69
CA ILE A 10 -2.96 -14.43 -9.53
C ILE A 10 -2.23 -13.32 -8.79
N ALA A 11 -2.96 -12.38 -8.20
CA ALA A 11 -2.37 -11.25 -7.46
C ALA A 11 -1.47 -11.72 -6.32
N LEU A 12 -1.95 -12.66 -5.50
CA LEU A 12 -1.18 -13.26 -4.41
C LEU A 12 0.05 -14.01 -4.90
N ALA A 13 -0.10 -14.81 -5.98
CA ALA A 13 1.01 -15.60 -6.53
C ALA A 13 2.09 -14.69 -7.16
N VAL A 14 1.70 -13.63 -7.86
CA VAL A 14 2.62 -12.65 -8.44
C VAL A 14 3.35 -11.90 -7.34
N GLU A 15 2.63 -11.37 -6.35
CA GLU A 15 3.23 -10.62 -5.26
C GLU A 15 4.20 -11.47 -4.43
N ALA A 16 3.82 -12.70 -4.07
CA ALA A 16 4.68 -13.59 -3.30
C ALA A 16 6.01 -13.94 -4.01
N ARG A 17 6.03 -13.97 -5.35
CA ARG A 17 7.23 -14.32 -6.11
C ARG A 17 8.05 -13.11 -6.56
N VAL A 18 7.38 -12.07 -6.99
CA VAL A 18 8.01 -10.90 -7.63
C VAL A 18 8.05 -9.71 -6.68
N GLY A 19 6.99 -9.49 -5.90
CA GLY A 19 6.78 -8.28 -5.12
C GLY A 19 6.65 -7.06 -6.03
N TRP A 20 7.03 -5.88 -5.52
CA TRP A 20 7.07 -4.65 -6.32
C TRP A 20 8.51 -4.35 -6.74
N PRO A 21 8.87 -4.47 -8.04
CA PRO A 21 10.24 -4.31 -8.48
C PRO A 21 10.78 -2.89 -8.27
N ASP A 22 12.00 -2.75 -7.76
CA ASP A 22 12.66 -1.46 -7.54
C ASP A 22 12.76 -0.60 -8.80
N ALA A 23 12.98 -1.23 -9.96
CA ALA A 23 13.05 -0.54 -11.23
C ALA A 23 11.71 0.12 -11.60
N LEU A 24 10.60 -0.54 -11.29
CA LEU A 24 9.25 -0.01 -11.49
C LEU A 24 8.96 1.09 -10.48
N PHE A 25 9.31 0.89 -9.21
CA PHE A 25 9.19 1.90 -8.17
C PHE A 25 9.90 3.21 -8.55
N ARG A 26 11.12 3.13 -9.04
CA ARG A 26 11.89 4.32 -9.47
C ARG A 26 11.27 5.06 -10.66
N ARG A 27 10.53 4.36 -11.52
CA ARG A 27 9.93 4.97 -12.72
C ARG A 27 8.57 5.60 -12.47
N ILE A 28 7.71 4.91 -11.76
CA ILE A 28 6.30 5.30 -11.61
C ILE A 28 5.85 5.42 -10.15
N GLY A 29 6.71 5.09 -9.18
CA GLY A 29 6.34 4.99 -7.77
C GLY A 29 5.53 3.73 -7.49
N HIS A 30 4.74 3.78 -6.42
CA HIS A 30 3.85 2.70 -5.99
C HIS A 30 2.45 3.27 -5.74
N PRO A 31 1.37 2.54 -6.01
CA PRO A 31 0.01 3.02 -5.72
C PRO A 31 -0.16 3.60 -4.31
N VAL A 32 0.47 2.99 -3.29
CA VAL A 32 0.43 3.52 -1.92
C VAL A 32 1.08 4.90 -1.80
N THR A 33 2.13 5.19 -2.55
CA THR A 33 2.78 6.51 -2.52
C THR A 33 1.93 7.58 -3.21
N TRP A 34 1.18 7.21 -4.26
CA TRP A 34 0.22 8.12 -4.91
C TRP A 34 -0.93 8.45 -3.97
N MET A 35 -1.45 7.45 -3.26
CA MET A 35 -2.47 7.64 -2.23
C MET A 35 -1.95 8.50 -1.09
N GLY A 36 -0.73 8.25 -0.61
CA GLY A 36 -0.07 9.08 0.40
C GLY A 36 0.08 10.54 -0.05
N ALA A 37 0.46 10.78 -1.31
CA ALA A 37 0.55 12.12 -1.87
C ALA A 37 -0.81 12.83 -1.94
N LEU A 38 -1.87 12.10 -2.33
CA LEU A 38 -3.25 12.61 -2.33
C LEU A 38 -3.69 12.98 -0.91
N ILE A 39 -3.50 12.09 0.07
CA ILE A 39 -3.82 12.33 1.48
C ILE A 39 -3.08 13.58 1.98
N ALA A 40 -1.76 13.66 1.77
CA ALA A 40 -0.96 14.80 2.18
C ALA A 40 -1.39 16.11 1.50
N GLY A 41 -1.83 16.03 0.23
CA GLY A 41 -2.38 17.17 -0.49
C GLY A 41 -3.70 17.67 0.09
N LEU A 42 -4.60 16.75 0.43
CA LEU A 42 -5.87 17.06 1.08
C LEU A 42 -5.66 17.60 2.49
N ASP A 43 -4.77 16.98 3.27
CA ASP A 43 -4.44 17.42 4.63
C ASP A 43 -3.93 18.85 4.64
N ARG A 44 -2.92 19.19 3.83
CA ARG A 44 -2.40 20.56 3.74
C ARG A 44 -3.44 21.62 3.37
N ARG A 45 -4.46 21.25 2.60
CA ARG A 45 -5.49 22.19 2.12
C ARG A 45 -6.67 22.32 3.07
N LEU A 46 -7.04 21.24 3.74
CA LEU A 46 -8.28 21.09 4.46
C LEU A 46 -8.12 21.03 5.99
N ASN A 47 -6.93 20.70 6.49
CA ASN A 47 -6.67 20.56 7.93
C ASN A 47 -5.86 21.77 8.43
N ARG A 48 -6.55 22.85 8.74
CA ARG A 48 -5.93 24.11 9.24
C ARG A 48 -6.09 24.19 10.74
N ASP A 49 -5.00 24.46 11.47
CA ASP A 49 -5.01 24.50 12.94
C ASP A 49 -5.89 25.60 13.52
N GLY A 50 -6.11 26.71 12.78
CA GLY A 50 -6.99 27.80 13.20
C GLY A 50 -8.49 27.54 12.99
N ASP A 51 -8.87 26.45 12.34
CA ASP A 51 -10.28 26.17 12.03
C ASP A 51 -11.01 25.56 13.24
N ARG A 52 -12.31 25.86 13.33
CA ARG A 52 -13.18 25.28 14.35
C ARG A 52 -13.22 23.75 14.24
N PRO A 53 -13.35 23.01 15.37
CA PRO A 53 -13.39 21.54 15.34
C PRO A 53 -14.46 20.96 14.40
N ALA A 54 -15.61 21.60 14.30
CA ALA A 54 -16.69 21.19 13.41
C ALA A 54 -16.29 21.32 11.92
N SER A 55 -15.62 22.42 11.54
CA SER A 55 -15.11 22.62 10.18
C SER A 55 -14.04 21.60 9.82
N ARG A 56 -13.10 21.34 10.75
CA ARG A 56 -12.06 20.31 10.54
C ARG A 56 -12.65 18.92 10.36
N ARG A 57 -13.68 18.59 11.14
CA ARG A 57 -14.40 17.31 10.98
C ARG A 57 -15.11 17.21 9.63
N ALA A 58 -15.81 18.26 9.20
CA ALA A 58 -16.47 18.29 7.90
C ALA A 58 -15.45 18.19 6.76
N ALA A 59 -14.33 18.89 6.86
CA ALA A 59 -13.24 18.82 5.91
C ALA A 59 -12.61 17.42 5.83
N GLY A 60 -12.44 16.74 6.98
CA GLY A 60 -11.98 15.34 7.04
C GLY A 60 -12.94 14.37 6.36
N VAL A 61 -14.26 14.54 6.55
CA VAL A 61 -15.28 13.75 5.84
C VAL A 61 -15.21 14.00 4.34
N GLY A 62 -15.04 15.26 3.92
CA GLY A 62 -14.86 15.63 2.51
C GLY A 62 -13.59 15.02 1.90
N ALA A 63 -12.47 15.07 2.64
CA ALA A 63 -11.21 14.44 2.22
C ALA A 63 -11.36 12.93 2.04
N LEU A 64 -12.03 12.25 2.97
CA LEU A 64 -12.32 10.82 2.87
C LEU A 64 -13.20 10.52 1.65
N ALA A 65 -14.25 11.31 1.42
CA ALA A 65 -15.12 11.14 0.25
C ALA A 65 -14.34 11.28 -1.07
N VAL A 66 -13.47 12.27 -1.18
CA VAL A 66 -12.60 12.47 -2.36
C VAL A 66 -11.66 11.27 -2.52
N LEU A 67 -11.01 10.81 -1.44
CA LEU A 67 -10.11 9.68 -1.46
C LEU A 67 -10.82 8.42 -1.97
N LEU A 68 -11.99 8.11 -1.43
CA LEU A 68 -12.81 6.97 -1.86
C LEU A 68 -13.25 7.10 -3.31
N ALA A 69 -13.73 8.27 -3.73
CA ALA A 69 -14.16 8.50 -5.10
C ALA A 69 -13.03 8.31 -6.11
N VAL A 70 -11.84 8.86 -5.83
CA VAL A 70 -10.66 8.71 -6.69
C VAL A 70 -10.22 7.24 -6.75
N THR A 71 -10.19 6.55 -5.62
CA THR A 71 -9.79 5.13 -5.56
C THR A 71 -10.74 4.25 -6.34
N VAL A 72 -12.05 4.41 -6.13
CA VAL A 72 -13.08 3.63 -6.84
C VAL A 72 -13.05 3.93 -8.33
N ALA A 73 -12.93 5.20 -8.72
CA ALA A 73 -12.87 5.59 -10.13
C ALA A 73 -11.61 5.01 -10.81
N ALA A 74 -10.46 5.06 -10.16
CA ALA A 74 -9.23 4.48 -10.69
C ALA A 74 -9.34 2.95 -10.83
N ALA A 75 -9.83 2.25 -9.81
CA ALA A 75 -10.03 0.80 -9.85
C ALA A 75 -11.00 0.40 -10.98
N PHE A 76 -12.12 1.11 -11.11
CA PHE A 76 -13.10 0.88 -12.16
C PHE A 76 -12.51 1.13 -13.56
N ALA A 77 -11.74 2.20 -13.74
CA ALA A 77 -11.09 2.50 -15.02
C ALA A 77 -10.09 1.42 -15.42
N VAL A 78 -9.29 0.93 -14.46
CA VAL A 78 -8.33 -0.18 -14.69
C VAL A 78 -9.10 -1.45 -15.07
N GLU A 79 -10.09 -1.85 -14.29
CA GLU A 79 -10.90 -3.05 -14.56
C GLU A 79 -11.57 -3.00 -15.93
N ARG A 80 -12.21 -1.86 -16.27
CA ARG A 80 -12.87 -1.69 -17.57
C ARG A 80 -11.88 -1.68 -18.72
N GLY A 81 -10.76 -0.96 -18.57
CA GLY A 81 -9.73 -0.89 -19.61
C GLY A 81 -9.11 -2.26 -19.89
N LEU A 82 -8.76 -3.00 -18.85
CA LEU A 82 -8.19 -4.35 -19.00
C LEU A 82 -9.23 -5.36 -19.47
N GLY A 83 -10.50 -5.19 -19.10
CA GLY A 83 -11.62 -6.04 -19.55
C GLY A 83 -11.84 -6.00 -21.06
N LEU A 84 -11.47 -4.92 -21.74
CA LEU A 84 -11.54 -4.80 -23.22
C LEU A 84 -10.61 -5.79 -23.94
N LEU A 85 -9.60 -6.32 -23.24
CA LEU A 85 -8.66 -7.30 -23.79
C LEU A 85 -9.20 -8.75 -23.76
N GLY A 86 -10.45 -8.92 -23.36
CA GLY A 86 -11.12 -10.22 -23.26
C GLY A 86 -11.03 -10.83 -21.86
N PRO A 87 -11.84 -11.88 -21.59
CA PRO A 87 -12.06 -12.37 -20.23
C PRO A 87 -10.81 -12.99 -19.59
N VAL A 88 -9.99 -13.72 -20.35
CA VAL A 88 -8.80 -14.38 -19.80
C VAL A 88 -7.67 -13.38 -19.60
N LEU A 89 -7.30 -12.65 -20.67
CA LEU A 89 -6.20 -11.70 -20.60
C LEU A 89 -6.51 -10.55 -19.65
N GLY A 90 -7.75 -10.04 -19.66
CA GLY A 90 -8.22 -9.02 -18.72
C GLY A 90 -8.11 -9.49 -17.27
N ALA A 91 -8.54 -10.73 -16.95
CA ALA A 91 -8.41 -11.27 -15.60
C ALA A 91 -6.94 -11.41 -15.15
N VAL A 92 -6.06 -11.91 -16.03
CA VAL A 92 -4.62 -12.04 -15.73
C VAL A 92 -3.99 -10.68 -15.45
N LEU A 93 -4.21 -9.70 -16.33
CA LEU A 93 -3.63 -8.35 -16.17
C LEU A 93 -4.22 -7.60 -14.96
N THR A 94 -5.51 -7.81 -14.67
CA THR A 94 -6.13 -7.28 -13.45
C THR A 94 -5.48 -7.91 -12.21
N GLY A 95 -5.22 -9.21 -12.22
CA GLY A 95 -4.50 -9.89 -11.13
C GLY A 95 -3.07 -9.34 -10.95
N ILE A 96 -2.35 -9.11 -12.04
CA ILE A 96 -1.02 -8.50 -12.00
C ILE A 96 -1.10 -7.06 -11.45
N ALA A 97 -2.05 -6.26 -11.88
CA ALA A 97 -2.23 -4.91 -11.35
C ALA A 97 -2.61 -4.93 -9.86
N ALA A 98 -3.51 -5.83 -9.47
CA ALA A 98 -3.96 -6.01 -8.09
C ALA A 98 -2.84 -6.53 -7.16
N SER A 99 -1.79 -7.19 -7.67
CA SER A 99 -0.66 -7.64 -6.86
C SER A 99 0.03 -6.49 -6.11
N SER A 100 -0.02 -5.27 -6.66
CA SER A 100 0.50 -4.07 -6.01
C SER A 100 -0.25 -3.67 -4.73
N LEU A 101 -1.42 -4.25 -4.46
CA LEU A 101 -2.21 -3.99 -3.26
C LEU A 101 -1.88 -4.95 -2.10
N PHE A 102 -1.04 -5.92 -2.35
CA PHE A 102 -0.56 -6.89 -1.35
C PHE A 102 0.90 -6.60 -0.99
N ALA A 103 1.33 -7.05 0.16
CA ALA A 103 2.68 -6.81 0.68
C ALA A 103 3.23 -8.02 1.44
N GLN A 104 2.79 -9.25 1.09
CA GLN A 104 3.19 -10.46 1.82
C GLN A 104 4.68 -10.76 1.67
N LYS A 105 5.25 -10.57 0.46
CA LYS A 105 6.69 -10.72 0.22
C LYS A 105 7.49 -9.69 0.99
N SER A 106 7.12 -8.42 0.88
CA SER A 106 7.78 -7.33 1.61
C SER A 106 7.72 -7.53 3.12
N LEU A 107 6.55 -7.92 3.66
CA LEU A 107 6.41 -8.22 5.09
C LEU A 107 7.28 -9.41 5.51
N HIS A 108 7.27 -10.49 4.73
CA HIS A 108 8.13 -11.65 4.97
C HIS A 108 9.61 -11.28 5.01
N ASP A 109 10.08 -10.51 4.03
CA ASP A 109 11.48 -10.11 3.91
C ASP A 109 11.91 -9.21 5.09
N HIS A 110 11.05 -8.28 5.52
CA HIS A 110 11.32 -7.44 6.68
C HIS A 110 11.32 -8.23 8.00
N VAL A 111 10.40 -9.18 8.19
CA VAL A 111 10.39 -10.05 9.36
C VAL A 111 11.62 -10.96 9.40
N ALA A 112 12.02 -11.48 8.24
CA ALA A 112 13.27 -12.24 8.13
C ALA A 112 14.49 -11.38 8.49
N ALA A 113 14.55 -10.14 8.02
CA ALA A 113 15.61 -9.20 8.36
C ALA A 113 15.68 -8.91 9.87
N VAL A 114 14.54 -8.81 10.56
CA VAL A 114 14.51 -8.66 12.03
C VAL A 114 15.10 -9.90 12.72
N ARG A 115 14.68 -11.09 12.29
CA ARG A 115 15.21 -12.36 12.82
C ARG A 115 16.73 -12.42 12.66
N ASP A 116 17.23 -12.11 11.48
CA ASP A 116 18.65 -12.23 11.14
C ASP A 116 19.49 -11.17 11.89
N ALA A 117 18.97 -9.95 12.01
CA ALA A 117 19.59 -8.89 12.79
C ALA A 117 19.62 -9.20 14.30
N LEU A 118 18.56 -9.80 14.85
CA LEU A 118 18.55 -10.27 16.24
C LEU A 118 19.61 -11.36 16.47
N ALA A 119 19.75 -12.29 15.55
CA ALA A 119 20.73 -13.37 15.65
C ALA A 119 22.18 -12.88 15.54
N ALA A 120 22.45 -11.92 14.63
CA ALA A 120 23.80 -11.45 14.33
C ALA A 120 24.27 -10.32 15.27
N GLU A 121 23.38 -9.40 15.64
CA GLU A 121 23.72 -8.14 16.30
C GLU A 121 22.97 -7.94 17.63
N GLY A 122 22.20 -8.93 18.06
CA GLY A 122 21.42 -8.89 19.30
C GLY A 122 20.29 -7.86 19.25
N LEU A 123 19.88 -7.39 20.44
CA LEU A 123 18.71 -6.53 20.63
C LEU A 123 18.80 -5.22 19.82
N GLU A 124 19.97 -4.61 19.74
CA GLU A 124 20.16 -3.34 19.03
C GLU A 124 20.00 -3.50 17.49
N GLY A 125 20.51 -4.60 16.95
CA GLY A 125 20.26 -4.96 15.55
C GLY A 125 18.78 -5.19 15.26
N GLY A 126 18.12 -5.97 16.13
CA GLY A 126 16.70 -6.21 16.04
C GLY A 126 15.84 -4.94 16.12
N ARG A 127 16.17 -4.01 17.03
CA ARG A 127 15.50 -2.70 17.13
C ARG A 127 15.64 -1.87 15.87
N ARG A 128 16.82 -1.82 15.26
CA ARG A 128 17.02 -1.14 13.98
C ARG A 128 16.19 -1.78 12.86
N ALA A 129 16.22 -3.09 12.75
CA ALA A 129 15.48 -3.79 11.70
C ALA A 129 13.95 -3.66 11.88
N VAL A 130 13.42 -3.78 13.10
CA VAL A 130 11.98 -3.67 13.37
C VAL A 130 11.45 -2.25 13.14
N SER A 131 12.31 -1.22 13.27
CA SER A 131 11.90 0.17 13.00
C SER A 131 11.42 0.40 11.56
N MET A 132 11.79 -0.48 10.63
CA MET A 132 11.33 -0.44 9.25
C MET A 132 9.89 -0.96 9.07
N ILE A 133 9.34 -1.66 10.07
CA ILE A 133 8.02 -2.29 10.01
C ILE A 133 7.00 -1.56 10.88
N VAL A 134 7.45 -1.05 12.03
CA VAL A 134 6.55 -0.46 13.03
C VAL A 134 6.53 1.07 12.96
N GLY A 135 5.35 1.65 13.15
CA GLY A 135 5.18 3.11 13.19
C GLY A 135 5.58 3.77 14.51
N ARG A 136 6.14 3.00 15.46
CA ARG A 136 6.62 3.51 16.77
C ARG A 136 8.13 3.48 16.80
N ASN A 137 8.72 4.32 17.67
CA ASN A 137 10.17 4.30 17.88
C ASN A 137 10.56 3.10 18.77
N PRO A 138 11.22 2.06 18.25
CA PRO A 138 11.58 0.88 19.04
C PRO A 138 12.64 1.16 20.13
N ALA A 139 13.38 2.25 20.02
CA ALA A 139 14.38 2.65 21.03
C ALA A 139 13.76 3.05 22.37
N THR A 140 12.46 3.36 22.39
CA THR A 140 11.72 3.74 23.61
C THR A 140 10.99 2.56 24.25
N LEU A 141 11.13 1.36 23.71
CA LEU A 141 10.52 0.15 24.26
C LEU A 141 11.49 -0.54 25.20
N ASP A 142 11.02 -0.83 26.41
CA ASP A 142 11.77 -1.62 27.39
C ASP A 142 11.93 -3.07 26.90
N ALA A 143 12.97 -3.74 27.40
CA ALA A 143 13.26 -5.13 27.08
C ALA A 143 12.32 -6.09 27.81
#